data_4d28f72b529bfcb10cba75c48c6680a9
#
_entry.id   4d28f72b529bfcb10cba75c48c6680a9
#
_cell.length_a   1.000
_cell.length_b   1.000
_cell.length_c   1.000
_cell.angle_alpha   90.00
_cell.angle_beta   90.00
_cell.angle_gamma   90.00
#
_symmetry.space_group_name_H-M   'P 1'
#
loop_
_entity.id
_entity.type
_entity.pdbx_description
1 polymer ?
#
loop_
_entity_poly.entity_id
_entity_poly.type
_entity_poly.pdbx_seq_one_letter_code
_entity_poly.pdbx_strand_id
1 'polypeptide(L)'
;MSKNNKKLIIKIHPSPDELDPSFITKQFNSQIKVIKEGNISPLIKSCALMIVIGFTSPILDAHILKKPVISLTVKDNGWGIATALKNKSCLITDFDKLEDSLNNVLNNEHTKNELMQNGTKSSNEYLSHQNNGSTKLIEFLEELVKQTE
;
A
#
# COMPACT_ATOMS: atom_id res chain seq x y z
N MET A 1 17.94 -18.41 -3.07
CA MET A 1 18.19 -18.10 -4.50
C MET A 1 16.96 -17.41 -5.06
N SER A 2 17.05 -16.13 -5.40
CA SER A 2 15.93 -15.36 -5.96
C SER A 2 15.64 -15.86 -7.38
N LYS A 3 14.59 -16.67 -7.55
CA LYS A 3 14.09 -17.11 -8.87
C LYS A 3 13.55 -15.96 -9.71
N ASN A 4 13.27 -14.85 -9.08
CA ASN A 4 12.74 -13.63 -9.72
C ASN A 4 13.78 -12.53 -9.54
N ASN A 5 14.30 -12.00 -10.61
CA ASN A 5 15.28 -10.88 -10.63
C ASN A 5 14.65 -9.56 -10.09
N LYS A 6 13.98 -9.63 -8.93
CA LYS A 6 13.28 -8.53 -8.27
C LYS A 6 14.13 -7.97 -7.13
N LYS A 7 14.19 -6.65 -7.04
CA LYS A 7 14.87 -5.95 -5.95
C LYS A 7 13.86 -5.62 -4.85
N LEU A 8 14.27 -5.78 -3.59
CA LEU A 8 13.49 -5.34 -2.44
C LEU A 8 13.87 -3.87 -2.11
N ILE A 9 12.86 -3.03 -2.03
CA ILE A 9 13.00 -1.66 -1.51
C ILE A 9 12.19 -1.56 -0.24
N ILE A 10 12.83 -1.20 0.86
CA ILE A 10 12.18 -0.96 2.14
C ILE A 10 12.06 0.55 2.34
N LYS A 11 10.84 1.06 2.41
CA LYS A 11 10.55 2.45 2.78
C LYS A 11 10.15 2.50 4.23
N ILE A 12 10.99 3.12 5.05
CA ILE A 12 10.73 3.32 6.48
C ILE A 12 9.90 4.59 6.65
N HIS A 13 8.99 4.58 7.62
CA HIS A 13 8.26 5.79 8.02
C HIS A 13 9.26 6.83 8.57
N PRO A 14 9.11 8.12 8.29
CA PRO A 14 10.07 9.15 8.73
C PRO A 14 9.94 9.52 10.22
N SER A 15 9.44 8.63 11.08
CA SER A 15 9.39 8.86 12.52
C SER A 15 10.79 8.91 13.13
N PRO A 16 11.07 9.80 14.11
CA PRO A 16 12.35 9.85 14.77
C PRO A 16 12.68 8.60 15.61
N ASP A 17 11.66 7.88 16.09
CA ASP A 17 11.80 6.72 16.97
C ASP A 17 12.00 5.40 16.23
N GLU A 18 12.17 5.42 14.91
CA GLU A 18 12.33 4.21 14.12
C GLU A 18 13.77 3.69 14.11
N LEU A 19 13.87 2.35 14.01
CA LEU A 19 15.12 1.60 13.90
C LEU A 19 16.06 2.20 12.85
N ASP A 20 17.35 2.27 13.21
CA ASP A 20 18.39 2.64 12.26
C ASP A 20 18.39 1.70 11.06
N PRO A 21 18.13 2.20 9.84
CA PRO A 21 18.09 1.38 8.64
C PRO A 21 19.42 0.70 8.31
N SER A 22 20.53 1.17 8.89
CA SER A 22 21.85 0.55 8.72
C SER A 22 21.91 -0.88 9.26
N PHE A 23 21.08 -1.21 10.26
CA PHE A 23 20.96 -2.58 10.77
C PHE A 23 20.49 -3.54 9.68
N ILE A 24 19.47 -3.15 8.91
CA ILE A 24 18.88 -3.98 7.85
C ILE A 24 19.90 -4.17 6.71
N THR A 25 20.59 -3.09 6.31
CA THR A 25 21.54 -3.15 5.19
C THR A 25 22.81 -3.91 5.53
N LYS A 26 23.25 -3.92 6.80
CA LYS A 26 24.41 -4.69 7.25
C LYS A 26 24.12 -6.21 7.27
N GLN A 27 22.89 -6.59 7.54
CA GLN A 27 22.50 -7.99 7.70
C GLN A 27 22.15 -8.66 6.36
N PHE A 28 21.72 -7.89 5.39
CA PHE A 28 21.27 -8.39 4.08
C PHE A 28 22.11 -7.77 2.96
N ASN A 29 22.72 -8.61 2.15
CA ASN A 29 23.57 -8.25 1.00
C ASN A 29 22.91 -7.19 0.08
N SER A 30 23.71 -6.52 -0.73
CA SER A 30 23.47 -5.38 -1.64
C SER A 30 22.19 -5.36 -2.52
N GLN A 31 21.31 -6.34 -2.40
CA GLN A 31 20.04 -6.42 -3.15
C GLN A 31 18.87 -5.69 -2.47
N ILE A 32 19.06 -5.23 -1.23
CA ILE A 32 18.05 -4.49 -0.47
C ILE A 32 18.42 -3.02 -0.43
N LYS A 33 17.51 -2.18 -0.88
CA LYS A 33 17.62 -0.73 -0.74
C LYS A 33 16.68 -0.23 0.36
N VAL A 34 17.23 0.44 1.37
CA VAL A 34 16.45 1.09 2.42
C VAL A 34 16.40 2.58 2.17
N ILE A 35 15.19 3.16 2.25
CA ILE A 35 14.93 4.59 2.03
C ILE A 35 14.15 5.12 3.23
N LYS A 36 14.67 6.11 3.94
CA LYS A 36 14.00 6.77 5.06
C LYS A 36 13.24 8.01 4.60
N GLU A 37 13.84 8.82 3.78
CA GLU A 37 13.29 10.11 3.34
C GLU A 37 12.70 10.04 1.93
N GLY A 38 12.01 11.10 1.52
CA GLY A 38 11.46 11.26 0.18
C GLY A 38 10.05 10.72 -0.03
N ASN A 39 9.49 11.09 -1.18
CA ASN A 39 8.13 10.73 -1.57
C ASN A 39 8.02 9.25 -1.92
N ILE A 40 6.98 8.59 -1.40
CA ILE A 40 6.71 7.17 -1.64
C ILE A 40 6.07 6.90 -3.02
N SER A 41 5.35 7.88 -3.60
CA SER A 41 4.58 7.67 -4.84
C SER A 41 5.42 7.20 -6.03
N PRO A 42 6.65 7.71 -6.29
CA PRO A 42 7.51 7.17 -7.35
C PRO A 42 7.90 5.71 -7.11
N LEU A 43 8.07 5.30 -5.86
CA LEU A 43 8.40 3.91 -5.50
C LEU A 43 7.21 3.00 -5.78
N ILE A 44 6.00 3.40 -5.35
CA ILE A 44 4.77 2.67 -5.63
C ILE A 44 4.55 2.57 -7.14
N LYS A 45 4.73 3.66 -7.89
CA LYS A 45 4.57 3.66 -9.35
C LYS A 45 5.49 2.67 -10.04
N SER A 46 6.71 2.49 -9.57
CA SER A 46 7.72 1.61 -10.16
C SER A 46 7.69 0.17 -9.63
N CYS A 47 7.02 -0.12 -8.51
CA CYS A 47 7.02 -1.46 -7.94
C CYS A 47 6.13 -2.43 -8.73
N ALA A 48 6.49 -3.72 -8.67
CA ALA A 48 5.66 -4.81 -9.20
C ALA A 48 4.58 -5.25 -8.20
N LEU A 49 4.86 -5.08 -6.90
CA LEU A 49 4.02 -5.46 -5.78
C LEU A 49 4.39 -4.57 -4.59
N MET A 50 3.40 -4.16 -3.81
CA MET A 50 3.60 -3.46 -2.55
C MET A 50 3.29 -4.39 -1.38
N ILE A 51 4.15 -4.36 -0.36
CA ILE A 51 3.92 -5.07 0.91
C ILE A 51 3.82 -4.02 2.01
N VAL A 52 2.83 -4.16 2.85
CA VAL A 52 2.60 -3.28 4.01
C VAL A 52 2.38 -4.11 5.27
N ILE A 53 2.57 -3.51 6.42
CA ILE A 53 2.22 -4.11 7.72
C ILE A 53 0.87 -3.53 8.14
N GLY A 54 -0.13 -4.39 8.25
CA GLY A 54 -1.50 -3.99 8.61
C GLY A 54 -2.13 -3.04 7.59
N PHE A 55 -2.94 -2.09 8.08
CA PHE A 55 -3.57 -1.05 7.25
C PHE A 55 -2.79 0.27 7.36
N THR A 56 -2.38 0.81 6.21
CA THR A 56 -1.67 2.08 6.11
C THR A 56 -2.21 2.91 4.94
N SER A 57 -2.17 4.24 5.02
CA SER A 57 -2.66 5.13 3.95
C SER A 57 -2.02 4.89 2.57
N PRO A 58 -0.74 4.53 2.42
CA PRO A 58 -0.15 4.20 1.12
C PRO A 58 -0.83 3.06 0.36
N ILE A 59 -1.67 2.25 1.00
CA ILE A 59 -2.50 1.26 0.31
C ILE A 59 -3.42 1.93 -0.71
N LEU A 60 -4.02 3.06 -0.36
CA LEU A 60 -4.90 3.81 -1.27
C LEU A 60 -4.12 4.32 -2.50
N ASP A 61 -2.90 4.83 -2.30
CA ASP A 61 -2.04 5.24 -3.41
C ASP A 61 -1.71 4.06 -4.33
N ALA A 62 -1.43 2.88 -3.74
CA ALA A 62 -1.18 1.67 -4.52
C ALA A 62 -2.40 1.24 -5.33
N HIS A 63 -3.60 1.31 -4.76
CA HIS A 63 -4.85 1.00 -5.45
C HIS A 63 -5.14 1.95 -6.61
N ILE A 64 -4.95 3.27 -6.41
CA ILE A 64 -5.07 4.29 -7.47
C ILE A 64 -4.08 4.01 -8.60
N LEU A 65 -2.86 3.63 -8.26
CA LEU A 65 -1.80 3.29 -9.21
C LEU A 65 -1.89 1.86 -9.76
N LYS A 66 -2.99 1.15 -9.46
CA LYS A 66 -3.28 -0.22 -9.90
C LYS A 66 -2.13 -1.17 -9.58
N LYS A 67 -1.64 -1.13 -8.33
CA LYS A 67 -0.61 -2.03 -7.84
C LYS A 67 -1.24 -3.09 -6.94
N PRO A 68 -0.85 -4.36 -7.09
CA PRO A 68 -1.26 -5.40 -6.15
C PRO A 68 -0.63 -5.13 -4.79
N VAL A 69 -1.37 -5.41 -3.72
CA VAL A 69 -0.94 -5.17 -2.34
C VAL A 69 -1.05 -6.44 -1.53
N ILE A 70 -0.01 -6.75 -0.77
CA ILE A 70 -0.02 -7.74 0.32
C ILE A 70 -0.01 -6.96 1.64
N SER A 71 -0.97 -7.27 2.52
CA SER A 71 -0.99 -6.78 3.89
C SER A 71 -0.51 -7.88 4.84
N LEU A 72 0.65 -7.66 5.46
CA LEU A 72 1.26 -8.60 6.39
C LEU A 72 0.70 -8.38 7.79
N THR A 73 0.16 -9.42 8.38
CA THR A 73 -0.25 -9.43 9.78
C THR A 73 0.93 -9.88 10.64
N VAL A 74 1.48 -8.96 11.44
CA VAL A 74 2.64 -9.25 12.30
C VAL A 74 2.18 -9.68 13.69
N LYS A 75 1.10 -9.09 14.18
CA LYS A 75 0.55 -9.34 15.53
C LYS A 75 -0.95 -9.05 15.52
N ASP A 76 -1.71 -9.93 16.12
CA ASP A 76 -3.10 -9.62 16.42
C ASP A 76 -3.12 -8.68 17.64
N ASN A 77 -3.38 -7.41 17.38
CA ASN A 77 -3.50 -6.41 18.43
C ASN A 77 -4.93 -6.31 19.00
N GLY A 78 -5.80 -7.26 18.66
CA GLY A 78 -7.21 -7.25 19.09
C GLY A 78 -8.09 -6.23 18.33
N TRP A 79 -7.52 -5.49 17.38
CA TRP A 79 -8.26 -4.47 16.61
C TRP A 79 -8.98 -5.06 15.39
N GLY A 80 -8.76 -6.34 15.13
CA GLY A 80 -9.31 -7.04 13.97
C GLY A 80 -8.74 -6.54 12.64
N ILE A 81 -9.32 -7.05 11.56
CA ILE A 81 -8.98 -6.64 10.20
C ILE A 81 -9.69 -5.33 9.88
N ALA A 82 -8.97 -4.31 9.50
CA ALA A 82 -9.54 -3.04 9.07
C ALA A 82 -10.58 -3.27 7.96
N THR A 83 -11.70 -2.57 8.04
CA THR A 83 -12.82 -2.71 7.07
C THR A 83 -12.34 -2.52 5.64
N ALA A 84 -11.39 -1.62 5.41
CA ALA A 84 -10.77 -1.40 4.10
C ALA A 84 -10.04 -2.62 3.52
N LEU A 85 -9.66 -3.59 4.35
CA LEU A 85 -9.01 -4.83 3.90
C LEU A 85 -10.00 -5.98 3.70
N LYS A 86 -11.23 -5.86 4.20
CA LYS A 86 -12.23 -6.94 4.14
C LYS A 86 -12.79 -7.20 2.74
N ASN A 87 -12.64 -6.26 1.82
CA ASN A 87 -13.16 -6.34 0.44
C ASN A 87 -12.21 -7.03 -0.53
N LYS A 88 -11.22 -7.78 -0.04
CA LYS A 88 -10.20 -8.47 -0.83
C LYS A 88 -9.35 -7.56 -1.73
N SER A 89 -9.26 -6.28 -1.39
CA SER A 89 -8.41 -5.33 -2.10
C SER A 89 -6.91 -5.55 -1.85
N CYS A 90 -6.60 -6.25 -0.76
CA CYS A 90 -5.25 -6.70 -0.40
C CYS A 90 -5.26 -8.21 -0.14
N LEU A 91 -4.18 -8.88 -0.47
CA LEU A 91 -3.93 -10.24 0.01
C LEU A 91 -3.40 -10.16 1.45
N ILE A 92 -4.21 -10.62 2.41
CA ILE A 92 -3.80 -10.65 3.83
C ILE A 92 -3.03 -11.93 4.08
N THR A 93 -1.85 -11.83 4.68
CA THR A 93 -0.99 -12.98 4.99
C THR A 93 -0.24 -12.77 6.31
N ASP A 94 0.30 -13.84 6.85
CA ASP A 94 1.23 -13.86 7.99
C ASP A 94 2.66 -14.15 7.52
N PHE A 95 3.62 -14.15 8.46
CA PHE A 95 5.03 -14.43 8.12
C PHE A 95 5.24 -15.82 7.57
N ASP A 96 4.54 -16.82 8.08
CA ASP A 96 4.75 -18.23 7.71
C ASP A 96 4.30 -18.49 6.26
N LYS A 97 3.31 -17.72 5.77
CA LYS A 97 2.75 -17.83 4.42
C LYS A 97 3.23 -16.75 3.46
N LEU A 98 4.12 -15.85 3.91
CA LEU A 98 4.54 -14.71 3.10
C LEU A 98 5.22 -15.15 1.79
N GLU A 99 6.08 -16.15 1.82
CA GLU A 99 6.80 -16.63 0.63
C GLU A 99 5.81 -17.17 -0.42
N ASP A 100 4.86 -17.99 0.00
CA ASP A 100 3.82 -18.53 -0.89
C ASP A 100 2.94 -17.42 -1.46
N SER A 101 2.56 -16.46 -0.62
CA SER A 101 1.77 -15.29 -1.02
C SER A 101 2.52 -14.44 -2.06
N LEU A 102 3.80 -14.20 -1.85
CA LEU A 102 4.67 -13.48 -2.79
C LEU A 102 4.76 -14.21 -4.14
N ASN A 103 5.05 -15.51 -4.09
CA ASN A 103 5.15 -16.34 -5.29
C ASN A 103 3.83 -16.36 -6.07
N ASN A 104 2.70 -16.46 -5.37
CA ASN A 104 1.39 -16.44 -5.99
C ASN A 104 1.11 -15.10 -6.68
N VAL A 105 1.28 -13.96 -6.00
CA VAL A 105 1.00 -12.64 -6.60
C VAL A 105 1.98 -12.30 -7.73
N LEU A 106 3.25 -12.69 -7.62
CA LEU A 106 4.26 -12.35 -8.63
C LEU A 106 4.19 -13.22 -9.89
N ASN A 107 3.73 -14.47 -9.78
CA ASN A 107 3.77 -15.46 -10.86
C ASN A 107 2.39 -15.86 -11.39
N ASN A 108 1.30 -15.48 -10.71
CA ASN A 108 -0.07 -15.76 -11.13
C ASN A 108 -0.76 -14.47 -11.57
N GLU A 109 -0.86 -14.27 -12.88
CA GLU A 109 -1.51 -13.06 -13.45
C GLU A 109 -2.99 -12.95 -13.07
N HIS A 110 -3.71 -14.06 -12.86
CA HIS A 110 -5.10 -14.01 -12.42
C HIS A 110 -5.21 -13.39 -11.03
N THR A 111 -4.46 -13.91 -10.05
CA THR A 111 -4.43 -13.36 -8.67
C THR A 111 -4.02 -11.90 -8.66
N LYS A 112 -3.00 -11.55 -9.43
CA LYS A 112 -2.53 -10.18 -9.54
C LYS A 112 -3.59 -9.24 -10.08
N ASN A 113 -4.28 -9.63 -11.17
CA ASN A 113 -5.32 -8.83 -11.79
C ASN A 113 -6.55 -8.71 -10.89
N GLU A 114 -6.94 -9.76 -10.17
CA GLU A 114 -8.02 -9.72 -9.19
C GLU A 114 -7.72 -8.70 -8.08
N LEU A 115 -6.52 -8.72 -7.50
CA LEU A 115 -6.11 -7.76 -6.48
C LEU A 115 -6.13 -6.31 -7.00
N MET A 116 -5.65 -6.07 -8.22
CA MET A 116 -5.68 -4.74 -8.82
C MET A 116 -7.10 -4.24 -9.08
N GLN A 117 -8.00 -5.11 -9.55
CA GLN A 117 -9.42 -4.77 -9.78
C GLN A 117 -10.13 -4.46 -8.46
N ASN A 118 -9.96 -5.32 -7.46
CA ASN A 118 -10.55 -5.12 -6.13
C ASN A 118 -9.99 -3.85 -5.46
N GLY A 119 -8.69 -3.58 -5.61
CA GLY A 119 -8.05 -2.36 -5.13
C GLY A 119 -8.64 -1.12 -5.78
N THR A 120 -8.80 -1.11 -7.09
CA THR A 120 -9.43 0.00 -7.83
C THR A 120 -10.86 0.23 -7.36
N LYS A 121 -11.66 -0.84 -7.20
CA LYS A 121 -13.02 -0.74 -6.66
C LYS A 121 -13.02 -0.14 -5.26
N SER A 122 -12.16 -0.65 -4.37
CA SER A 122 -12.02 -0.14 -3.01
C SER A 122 -11.65 1.33 -2.98
N SER A 123 -10.66 1.76 -3.78
CA SER A 123 -10.27 3.17 -3.82
C SER A 123 -11.40 4.08 -4.32
N ASN A 124 -12.23 3.62 -5.26
CA ASN A 124 -13.38 4.38 -5.74
C ASN A 124 -14.49 4.52 -4.68
N GLU A 125 -14.66 3.52 -3.81
CA GLU A 125 -15.59 3.57 -2.69
C GLU A 125 -15.14 4.55 -1.58
N TYR A 126 -13.82 4.64 -1.32
CA TYR A 126 -13.26 5.50 -0.27
C TYR A 126 -12.96 6.92 -0.74
N LEU A 127 -12.63 7.10 -2.00
CA LEU A 127 -12.17 8.35 -2.57
C LEU A 127 -13.17 8.83 -3.63
N SER A 128 -14.34 9.29 -3.18
CA SER A 128 -15.24 10.04 -4.06
C SER A 128 -14.49 11.29 -4.56
N HIS A 129 -14.62 11.65 -5.82
CA HIS A 129 -14.02 12.87 -6.39
C HIS A 129 -12.48 12.85 -6.54
N GLN A 130 -11.85 11.71 -6.83
CA GLN A 130 -10.39 11.58 -6.97
C GLN A 130 -9.72 12.62 -7.88
N ASN A 131 -10.40 13.11 -8.91
CA ASN A 131 -9.84 14.06 -9.88
C ASN A 131 -10.35 15.48 -9.73
N ASN A 132 -11.36 15.73 -8.90
CA ASN A 132 -12.02 17.05 -8.77
C ASN A 132 -12.38 17.40 -7.32
N GLY A 133 -11.72 16.80 -6.34
CA GLY A 133 -12.00 17.01 -4.92
C GLY A 133 -11.92 18.48 -4.50
N SER A 134 -10.93 19.22 -4.97
CA SER A 134 -10.80 20.66 -4.70
C SER A 134 -11.96 21.47 -5.29
N THR A 135 -12.38 21.18 -6.52
CA THR A 135 -13.52 21.82 -7.16
C THR A 135 -14.80 21.55 -6.37
N LYS A 136 -15.03 20.31 -5.98
CA LYS A 136 -16.21 19.94 -5.17
C LYS A 136 -16.21 20.58 -3.80
N LEU A 137 -15.06 20.74 -3.17
CA LEU A 137 -14.95 21.47 -1.92
C LEU A 137 -15.32 22.95 -2.09
N ILE A 138 -14.82 23.59 -3.14
CA ILE A 138 -15.15 24.99 -3.44
C ILE A 138 -16.64 25.14 -3.69
N GLU A 139 -17.25 24.32 -4.55
CA GLU A 139 -18.69 24.31 -4.81
C GLU A 139 -19.51 24.19 -3.51
N PHE A 140 -19.12 23.25 -2.64
CA PHE A 140 -19.77 23.05 -1.34
C PHE A 140 -19.64 24.28 -0.42
N LEU A 141 -18.47 24.89 -0.35
CA LEU A 141 -18.24 26.08 0.46
C LEU A 141 -19.08 27.27 -0.06
N GLU A 142 -19.17 27.46 -1.39
CA GLU A 142 -20.02 28.50 -1.99
C GLU A 142 -21.50 28.28 -1.72
N GLU A 143 -21.98 27.03 -1.72
CA GLU A 143 -23.37 26.71 -1.33
C GLU A 143 -23.64 27.03 0.14
N LEU A 144 -22.71 26.74 1.05
CA LEU A 144 -22.87 27.08 2.47
C LEU A 144 -22.94 28.57 2.70
N VAL A 145 -22.11 29.36 2.02
CA VAL A 145 -22.18 30.84 2.13
C VAL A 145 -23.52 31.38 1.67
N LYS A 146 -24.08 30.90 0.56
CA LYS A 146 -25.40 31.32 0.04
C LYS A 146 -26.56 30.95 0.94
N GLN A 147 -26.42 29.95 1.81
CA GLN A 147 -27.45 29.55 2.77
C GLN A 147 -27.45 30.41 4.06
N THR A 148 -26.37 31.17 4.28
CA THR A 148 -26.19 32.02 5.47
C THR A 148 -26.48 33.51 5.22
N GLU A 149 -26.75 33.90 4.00
CA GLU A 149 -27.28 35.21 3.59
C GLU A 149 -28.83 35.18 3.54
#